data_45caeb4f3702e503ffa09e57547266ec
#
_entry.id   45caeb4f3702e503ffa09e57547266ec
#
_cell.length_a   1.000
_cell.length_b   1.000
_cell.length_c   1.000
_cell.angle_alpha   90.00
_cell.angle_beta   90.00
_cell.angle_gamma   90.00
#
_symmetry.space_group_name_H-M   'P 1'
#
loop_
_entity.id
_entity.type
_entity.pdbx_description
1 polymer ?
#
loop_
_entity_poly.entity_id
_entity_poly.type
_entity_poly.pdbx_seq_one_letter_code
_entity_poly.pdbx_strand_id
1 'polypeptide(L)'
;MKPRPINIQTNPSFPHSSTIYSSKNPFPHFLHLSPRSRRGTSLHPVAATMKYNPRVSSSRRKSRKAHFTAPSSVRRVLMSAPLSTDLRSKYNVRSMPVRKDDEVQVVRGTYKGREGKVVQVYRRKWVIHIERITREKVNGSTVNVGVNPSKVVITKLRLDKDRKSLLDRKAKGRAAADKDKGTKFSAEDIMQSVD
;
A
#
# COMPACT_ATOMS: atom_id res chain seq x y z
N MET A 1 55.35 -16.81 -16.42
CA MET A 1 54.74 -16.00 -15.38
C MET A 1 53.94 -16.92 -14.47
N LYS A 2 54.38 -17.10 -13.21
CA LYS A 2 53.68 -17.96 -12.22
C LYS A 2 52.64 -17.13 -11.42
N PRO A 3 51.43 -17.62 -11.16
CA PRO A 3 50.43 -16.91 -10.34
C PRO A 3 50.86 -16.91 -8.87
N ARG A 4 50.61 -15.79 -8.18
CA ARG A 4 50.85 -15.62 -6.73
C ARG A 4 49.75 -16.27 -5.88
N PRO A 5 50.10 -16.84 -4.73
CA PRO A 5 49.10 -17.45 -3.82
C PRO A 5 48.27 -16.40 -3.08
N ILE A 6 46.98 -16.69 -2.93
CA ILE A 6 46.02 -15.91 -2.17
C ILE A 6 46.20 -16.23 -0.68
N ASN A 7 46.46 -15.21 0.12
CA ASN A 7 46.64 -15.30 1.55
C ASN A 7 45.22 -15.21 2.22
N ILE A 8 44.75 -16.33 2.77
CA ILE A 8 43.49 -16.40 3.53
C ILE A 8 43.84 -16.08 4.97
N GLN A 9 43.48 -14.87 5.42
CA GLN A 9 43.53 -14.52 6.84
C GLN A 9 42.31 -15.10 7.55
N THR A 10 42.56 -16.00 8.48
CA THR A 10 41.59 -16.57 9.41
C THR A 10 41.28 -15.57 10.52
N ASN A 11 39.99 -15.24 10.68
CA ASN A 11 39.52 -14.39 11.77
C ASN A 11 39.55 -15.14 13.11
N PRO A 12 39.93 -14.47 14.20
CA PRO A 12 39.94 -15.05 15.53
C PRO A 12 38.52 -15.18 16.11
N SER A 13 38.29 -16.32 16.73
CA SER A 13 37.10 -16.73 17.48
C SER A 13 36.82 -15.82 18.68
N PHE A 14 35.58 -15.37 18.82
CA PHE A 14 35.07 -14.70 20.02
C PHE A 14 34.77 -15.71 21.13
N PRO A 15 35.12 -15.44 22.40
CA PRO A 15 34.78 -16.29 23.52
C PRO A 15 33.33 -16.10 23.95
N HIS A 16 32.62 -17.21 24.14
CA HIS A 16 31.32 -17.26 24.80
C HIS A 16 31.48 -16.98 26.30
N SER A 17 30.92 -15.88 26.78
CA SER A 17 30.71 -15.65 28.20
C SER A 17 29.24 -15.91 28.55
N SER A 18 29.00 -17.04 29.17
CA SER A 18 27.74 -17.38 29.83
C SER A 18 27.64 -16.66 31.18
N THR A 19 26.86 -15.59 31.22
CA THR A 19 26.51 -14.95 32.50
C THR A 19 25.12 -15.38 32.91
N ILE A 20 25.06 -16.26 33.92
CA ILE A 20 23.85 -16.67 34.60
C ILE A 20 23.38 -15.55 35.52
N TYR A 21 22.27 -14.87 35.14
CA TYR A 21 21.58 -13.95 36.04
C TYR A 21 20.49 -14.70 36.80
N SER A 22 20.81 -15.03 38.06
CA SER A 22 19.84 -15.43 39.06
C SER A 22 19.25 -14.15 39.70
N SER A 23 18.03 -13.77 39.37
CA SER A 23 17.31 -12.73 40.08
C SER A 23 16.18 -13.35 40.91
N LYS A 24 16.40 -13.43 42.21
CA LYS A 24 15.39 -13.65 43.24
C LYS A 24 14.52 -12.41 43.32
N ASN A 25 13.26 -12.49 42.96
CA ASN A 25 12.24 -11.48 43.25
C ASN A 25 11.52 -11.86 44.55
N PRO A 26 11.54 -11.04 45.58
CA PRO A 26 10.64 -11.15 46.73
C PRO A 26 9.37 -10.33 46.40
N PHE A 27 8.24 -10.98 46.28
CA PHE A 27 6.92 -10.32 46.27
C PHE A 27 6.50 -9.91 47.65
N PRO A 28 6.07 -8.65 47.87
CA PRO A 28 5.33 -8.30 49.08
C PRO A 28 3.83 -8.40 48.86
N HIS A 29 3.20 -9.04 49.80
CA HIS A 29 1.86 -9.06 50.36
C HIS A 29 0.73 -8.29 49.70
N PHE A 30 -0.30 -9.10 49.32
CA PHE A 30 -1.75 -8.95 49.53
C PHE A 30 -2.26 -7.57 49.98
N LEU A 31 -3.00 -6.94 49.09
CA LEU A 31 -4.07 -6.01 49.46
C LEU A 31 -5.41 -6.61 48.98
N HIS A 32 -6.26 -6.89 49.97
CA HIS A 32 -7.61 -7.36 49.90
C HIS A 32 -8.46 -6.31 49.21
N LEU A 33 -8.79 -6.47 47.95
CA LEU A 33 -9.76 -5.67 47.21
C LEU A 33 -11.12 -6.38 47.23
N SER A 34 -12.06 -5.78 47.94
CA SER A 34 -13.48 -6.13 48.00
C SER A 34 -14.12 -6.30 46.62
N PRO A 35 -15.07 -7.20 46.44
CA PRO A 35 -15.73 -7.45 45.16
C PRO A 35 -16.60 -6.25 44.76
N ARG A 36 -16.13 -5.52 43.77
CA ARG A 36 -16.92 -4.48 43.11
C ARG A 36 -18.10 -5.13 42.40
N SER A 37 -19.29 -4.85 42.86
CA SER A 37 -20.59 -5.18 42.27
C SER A 37 -20.54 -4.94 40.74
N ARG A 38 -20.59 -6.05 39.97
CA ARG A 38 -20.77 -6.00 38.53
C ARG A 38 -22.19 -5.57 38.25
N ARG A 39 -22.40 -4.29 37.92
CA ARG A 39 -23.65 -3.87 37.28
C ARG A 39 -23.80 -4.71 36.00
N GLY A 40 -24.85 -5.48 35.93
CA GLY A 40 -25.21 -6.29 34.78
C GLY A 40 -25.37 -5.42 33.54
N THR A 41 -24.36 -5.40 32.68
CA THR A 41 -24.54 -4.93 31.32
C THR A 41 -25.34 -6.01 30.60
N SER A 42 -26.57 -5.69 30.22
CA SER A 42 -27.39 -6.54 29.36
C SER A 42 -26.58 -6.74 28.07
N LEU A 43 -26.05 -7.93 27.91
CA LEU A 43 -25.41 -8.37 26.65
C LEU A 43 -26.54 -8.53 25.61
N HIS A 44 -26.88 -7.44 24.93
CA HIS A 44 -27.54 -7.58 23.66
C HIS A 44 -26.56 -8.37 22.75
N PRO A 45 -26.98 -9.51 22.17
CA PRO A 45 -26.17 -10.21 21.22
C PRO A 45 -25.97 -9.27 20.05
N VAL A 46 -24.81 -8.61 20.01
CA VAL A 46 -24.36 -7.92 18.81
C VAL A 46 -24.20 -9.03 17.77
N ALA A 47 -25.22 -9.21 16.94
CA ALA A 47 -25.17 -10.12 15.82
C ALA A 47 -23.88 -9.77 15.08
N ALA A 48 -22.90 -10.66 15.16
CA ALA A 48 -21.62 -10.49 14.48
C ALA A 48 -21.95 -10.43 13.00
N THR A 49 -22.04 -9.23 12.43
CA THR A 49 -22.31 -9.02 11.02
C THR A 49 -21.17 -9.66 10.24
N MET A 50 -21.43 -10.86 9.72
CA MET A 50 -20.47 -11.56 8.88
C MET A 50 -20.14 -10.67 7.67
N LYS A 51 -18.85 -10.52 7.40
CA LYS A 51 -18.43 -9.76 6.23
C LYS A 51 -18.94 -10.44 4.97
N TYR A 52 -19.58 -9.66 4.12
CA TYR A 52 -20.10 -10.12 2.83
C TYR A 52 -19.00 -10.74 1.95
N ASN A 53 -17.78 -10.21 1.99
CA ASN A 53 -16.64 -10.74 1.24
C ASN A 53 -15.66 -11.45 2.18
N PRO A 54 -15.51 -12.78 2.12
CA PRO A 54 -14.62 -13.55 3.00
C PRO A 54 -13.13 -13.25 2.78
N ARG A 55 -12.75 -12.66 1.62
CA ARG A 55 -11.36 -12.28 1.33
C ARG A 55 -10.94 -10.98 1.99
N VAL A 56 -11.87 -10.21 2.54
CA VAL A 56 -11.58 -8.95 3.23
C VAL A 56 -11.39 -9.19 4.72
N SER A 57 -10.23 -8.82 5.25
CA SER A 57 -9.92 -8.90 6.67
C SER A 57 -9.92 -7.51 7.32
N SER A 58 -10.58 -7.37 8.49
CA SER A 58 -10.47 -6.15 9.31
C SER A 58 -9.26 -6.16 10.26
N SER A 59 -8.57 -7.30 10.37
CA SER A 59 -7.38 -7.40 11.20
C SER A 59 -6.21 -6.64 10.57
N ARG A 60 -5.72 -5.61 11.26
CA ARG A 60 -4.55 -4.82 10.84
C ARG A 60 -3.32 -5.70 10.60
N ARG A 61 -3.07 -6.69 11.46
CA ARG A 61 -1.94 -7.62 11.33
C ARG A 61 -2.01 -8.40 10.01
N LYS A 62 -3.17 -9.00 9.69
CA LYS A 62 -3.39 -9.76 8.45
C LYS A 62 -3.25 -8.87 7.23
N SER A 63 -3.83 -7.66 7.24
CA SER A 63 -3.75 -6.72 6.11
C SER A 63 -2.32 -6.25 5.86
N ARG A 64 -1.54 -5.94 6.91
CA ARG A 64 -0.13 -5.57 6.78
C ARG A 64 0.72 -6.74 6.25
N LYS A 65 0.53 -7.94 6.79
CA LYS A 65 1.23 -9.13 6.29
C LYS A 65 0.93 -9.35 4.81
N ALA A 66 -0.33 -9.32 4.40
CA ALA A 66 -0.75 -9.48 3.00
C ALA A 66 -0.12 -8.43 2.08
N HIS A 67 -0.01 -7.16 2.52
CA HIS A 67 0.63 -6.11 1.75
C HIS A 67 2.14 -6.36 1.56
N PHE A 68 2.88 -6.60 2.63
CA PHE A 68 4.34 -6.72 2.56
C PHE A 68 4.83 -8.04 1.96
N THR A 69 4.09 -9.13 2.13
CA THR A 69 4.39 -10.44 1.54
C THR A 69 3.73 -10.66 0.17
N ALA A 70 3.05 -9.64 -0.38
CA ALA A 70 2.35 -9.75 -1.66
C ALA A 70 3.28 -10.19 -2.79
N PRO A 71 2.86 -11.13 -3.66
CA PRO A 71 3.59 -11.50 -4.86
C PRO A 71 3.62 -10.35 -5.88
N SER A 72 4.53 -10.41 -6.85
CA SER A 72 4.73 -9.32 -7.82
C SER A 72 3.48 -8.98 -8.64
N SER A 73 2.63 -9.95 -8.95
CA SER A 73 1.36 -9.76 -9.64
C SER A 73 0.39 -8.88 -8.85
N VAL A 74 0.24 -9.13 -7.55
CA VAL A 74 -0.60 -8.33 -6.64
C VAL A 74 0.01 -6.94 -6.42
N ARG A 75 1.35 -6.85 -6.26
CA ARG A 75 2.03 -5.55 -6.15
C ARG A 75 1.82 -4.67 -7.37
N ARG A 76 1.75 -5.26 -8.57
CA ARG A 76 1.41 -4.52 -9.79
C ARG A 76 0.07 -3.78 -9.68
N VAL A 77 -0.93 -4.42 -9.12
CA VAL A 77 -2.26 -3.82 -8.94
C VAL A 77 -2.26 -2.78 -7.83
N LEU A 78 -1.56 -3.04 -6.72
CA LEU A 78 -1.44 -2.11 -5.60
C LEU A 78 -0.66 -0.84 -5.98
N MET A 79 0.36 -0.96 -6.85
CA MET A 79 1.15 0.15 -7.37
C MET A 79 0.42 0.86 -8.51
N SER A 80 -0.77 1.38 -8.24
CA SER A 80 -1.57 2.17 -9.16
C SER A 80 -1.50 3.66 -8.81
N ALA A 81 -1.67 4.51 -9.82
CA ALA A 81 -1.76 5.95 -9.68
C ALA A 81 -3.08 6.47 -10.25
N PRO A 82 -3.61 7.59 -9.76
CA PRO A 82 -4.77 8.23 -10.35
C PRO A 82 -4.45 8.76 -11.75
N LEU A 83 -5.45 8.85 -12.58
CA LEU A 83 -5.39 9.50 -13.88
C LEU A 83 -5.64 11.01 -13.73
N SER A 84 -5.12 11.80 -14.66
CA SER A 84 -5.47 13.24 -14.79
C SER A 84 -6.98 13.42 -14.98
N THR A 85 -7.50 14.61 -14.74
CA THR A 85 -8.91 14.95 -14.92
C THR A 85 -9.38 14.62 -16.33
N ASP A 86 -8.60 14.99 -17.35
CA ASP A 86 -8.90 14.77 -18.75
C ASP A 86 -8.98 13.29 -19.13
N LEU A 87 -8.00 12.49 -18.67
CA LEU A 87 -8.01 11.04 -18.88
C LEU A 87 -9.13 10.35 -18.12
N ARG A 88 -9.48 10.87 -16.94
CA ARG A 88 -10.58 10.35 -16.15
C ARG A 88 -11.92 10.57 -16.83
N SER A 89 -12.14 11.74 -17.38
CA SER A 89 -13.34 12.07 -18.17
C SER A 89 -13.39 11.22 -19.45
N LYS A 90 -12.26 11.11 -20.16
CA LYS A 90 -12.16 10.34 -21.41
C LYS A 90 -12.45 8.86 -21.26
N TYR A 91 -11.87 8.22 -20.24
CA TYR A 91 -11.94 6.75 -20.06
C TYR A 91 -12.94 6.31 -18.99
N ASN A 92 -13.56 7.23 -18.25
CA ASN A 92 -14.41 6.92 -17.10
C ASN A 92 -13.70 6.01 -16.05
N VAL A 93 -12.38 6.14 -15.87
CA VAL A 93 -11.55 5.35 -14.97
C VAL A 93 -10.79 6.24 -14.01
N ARG A 94 -10.79 5.91 -12.71
CA ARG A 94 -10.14 6.74 -11.69
C ARG A 94 -8.63 6.50 -11.61
N SER A 95 -8.19 5.25 -11.70
CA SER A 95 -6.79 4.88 -11.48
C SER A 95 -6.36 3.68 -12.31
N MET A 96 -5.07 3.65 -12.66
CA MET A 96 -4.46 2.57 -13.43
C MET A 96 -3.13 2.12 -12.80
N PRO A 97 -2.76 0.83 -12.90
CA PRO A 97 -1.43 0.37 -12.54
C PRO A 97 -0.38 1.11 -13.36
N VAL A 98 0.65 1.63 -12.68
CA VAL A 98 1.74 2.34 -13.34
C VAL A 98 2.62 1.36 -14.11
N ARG A 99 3.01 1.75 -15.31
CA ARG A 99 3.91 1.00 -16.18
C ARG A 99 5.07 1.87 -16.64
N LYS A 100 6.13 1.22 -17.10
CA LYS A 100 7.21 1.87 -17.84
C LYS A 100 6.64 2.60 -19.06
N ASP A 101 7.21 3.75 -19.38
CA ASP A 101 6.84 4.65 -20.48
C ASP A 101 5.50 5.41 -20.30
N ASP A 102 4.87 5.36 -19.13
CA ASP A 102 3.79 6.28 -18.78
C ASP A 102 4.37 7.66 -18.44
N GLU A 103 3.73 8.75 -18.85
CA GLU A 103 4.08 10.08 -18.39
C GLU A 103 3.30 10.40 -17.11
N VAL A 104 4.02 10.89 -16.12
CA VAL A 104 3.47 11.15 -14.79
C VAL A 104 3.92 12.51 -14.27
N GLN A 105 3.04 13.17 -13.51
CA GLN A 105 3.35 14.37 -12.75
C GLN A 105 3.38 14.06 -11.26
N VAL A 106 4.40 14.56 -10.56
CA VAL A 106 4.51 14.40 -9.11
C VAL A 106 3.67 15.45 -8.41
N VAL A 107 2.71 15.02 -7.61
CA VAL A 107 1.77 15.91 -6.89
C VAL A 107 2.18 16.14 -5.44
N ARG A 108 2.89 15.19 -4.82
CA ARG A 108 3.24 15.25 -3.39
C ARG A 108 4.73 14.96 -3.16
N GLY A 109 5.31 15.65 -2.20
CA GLY A 109 6.69 15.46 -1.74
C GLY A 109 7.62 16.54 -2.26
N THR A 110 8.92 16.35 -2.03
CA THR A 110 9.99 17.31 -2.38
C THR A 110 10.06 17.65 -3.87
N TYR A 111 9.66 16.71 -4.72
CA TYR A 111 9.70 16.86 -6.18
C TYR A 111 8.33 17.25 -6.78
N LYS A 112 7.43 17.82 -5.96
CA LYS A 112 6.11 18.29 -6.42
C LYS A 112 6.23 19.20 -7.62
N GLY A 113 5.33 19.02 -8.60
CA GLY A 113 5.25 19.82 -9.84
C GLY A 113 6.13 19.32 -10.97
N ARG A 114 7.09 18.39 -10.69
CA ARG A 114 7.92 17.83 -11.77
C ARG A 114 7.14 16.78 -12.56
N GLU A 115 7.39 16.78 -13.86
CA GLU A 115 6.83 15.80 -14.80
C GLU A 115 7.94 15.00 -15.43
N GLY A 116 7.63 13.78 -15.82
CA GLY A 116 8.58 12.92 -16.50
C GLY A 116 8.00 11.56 -16.86
N LYS A 117 8.75 10.83 -17.67
CA LYS A 117 8.41 9.48 -18.09
C LYS A 117 8.87 8.46 -17.06
N VAL A 118 8.08 7.43 -16.81
CA VAL A 118 8.46 6.34 -15.92
C VAL A 118 9.52 5.47 -16.60
N VAL A 119 10.74 5.48 -16.07
CA VAL A 119 11.87 4.69 -16.56
C VAL A 119 11.78 3.25 -16.06
N GLN A 120 11.48 3.09 -14.78
CA GLN A 120 11.46 1.78 -14.14
C GLN A 120 10.43 1.71 -13.00
N VAL A 121 9.80 0.53 -12.86
CA VAL A 121 8.88 0.22 -11.75
C VAL A 121 9.52 -0.84 -10.85
N TYR A 122 9.94 -0.44 -9.65
CA TYR A 122 10.54 -1.32 -8.65
C TYR A 122 9.48 -1.86 -7.69
N ARG A 123 8.85 -2.98 -8.06
CA ARG A 123 7.79 -3.60 -7.24
C ARG A 123 8.29 -4.07 -5.88
N ARG A 124 9.54 -4.54 -5.78
CA ARG A 124 10.11 -4.99 -4.50
C ARG A 124 10.26 -3.86 -3.49
N LYS A 125 10.61 -2.65 -3.97
CA LYS A 125 10.79 -1.45 -3.14
C LYS A 125 9.55 -0.56 -3.05
N TRP A 126 8.47 -0.89 -3.75
CA TRP A 126 7.23 -0.10 -3.82
C TRP A 126 7.42 1.31 -4.40
N VAL A 127 8.37 1.49 -5.30
CA VAL A 127 8.71 2.79 -5.89
C VAL A 127 8.78 2.72 -7.41
N ILE A 128 8.63 3.89 -8.03
CA ILE A 128 8.87 4.12 -9.44
C ILE A 128 10.03 5.10 -9.60
N HIS A 129 10.81 4.94 -10.66
CA HIS A 129 11.82 5.89 -11.08
C HIS A 129 11.28 6.68 -12.25
N ILE A 130 11.32 8.01 -12.13
CA ILE A 130 10.84 8.96 -13.13
C ILE A 130 12.05 9.66 -13.72
N GLU A 131 12.01 9.90 -15.01
CA GLU A 131 13.04 10.64 -15.74
C GLU A 131 13.27 12.02 -15.11
N ARG A 132 14.52 12.50 -15.10
CA ARG A 132 14.91 13.81 -14.55
C ARG A 132 14.66 14.00 -13.05
N ILE A 133 14.30 12.95 -12.32
CA ILE A 133 14.20 13.00 -10.86
C ILE A 133 15.33 12.19 -10.27
N THR A 134 16.45 12.87 -10.09
CA THR A 134 17.71 12.31 -9.56
C THR A 134 18.16 13.09 -8.34
N ARG A 135 19.01 12.47 -7.54
CA ARG A 135 19.73 13.09 -6.43
C ARG A 135 21.23 12.82 -6.60
N GLU A 136 22.02 13.83 -6.40
CA GLU A 136 23.47 13.73 -6.38
C GLU A 136 23.93 13.18 -5.03
N LYS A 137 24.87 12.25 -5.07
CA LYS A 137 25.59 11.75 -3.90
C LYS A 137 26.78 12.63 -3.58
N VAL A 138 27.35 12.48 -2.37
CA VAL A 138 28.56 13.20 -1.93
C VAL A 138 29.75 12.98 -2.88
N ASN A 139 29.81 11.82 -3.54
CA ASN A 139 30.85 11.48 -4.53
C ASN A 139 30.58 12.01 -5.95
N GLY A 140 29.59 12.89 -6.15
CA GLY A 140 29.23 13.44 -7.46
C GLY A 140 28.41 12.53 -8.38
N SER A 141 28.17 11.27 -8.02
CA SER A 141 27.34 10.39 -8.84
C SER A 141 25.85 10.66 -8.66
N THR A 142 25.10 10.68 -9.77
CA THR A 142 23.65 10.85 -9.75
C THR A 142 22.91 9.53 -9.56
N VAL A 143 21.90 9.52 -8.71
CA VAL A 143 21.06 8.35 -8.44
C VAL A 143 19.58 8.68 -8.62
N ASN A 144 18.85 7.78 -9.29
CA ASN A 144 17.41 7.95 -9.46
C ASN A 144 16.69 7.89 -8.11
N VAL A 145 15.81 8.85 -7.87
CA VAL A 145 15.00 8.91 -6.66
C VAL A 145 13.76 8.03 -6.83
N GLY A 146 13.49 7.17 -5.83
CA GLY A 146 12.29 6.36 -5.81
C GLY A 146 11.07 7.15 -5.33
N VAL A 147 10.05 7.27 -6.17
CA VAL A 147 8.78 7.93 -5.85
C VAL A 147 7.69 6.89 -5.68
N ASN A 148 6.83 7.04 -4.66
CA ASN A 148 5.69 6.14 -4.48
C ASN A 148 4.60 6.45 -5.52
N PRO A 149 3.96 5.44 -6.17
CA PRO A 149 2.90 5.64 -7.16
C PRO A 149 1.72 6.47 -6.67
N SER A 150 1.41 6.44 -5.39
CA SER A 150 0.31 7.25 -4.81
C SER A 150 0.59 8.76 -4.76
N LYS A 151 1.84 9.18 -5.00
CA LYS A 151 2.26 10.58 -5.01
C LYS A 151 2.28 11.20 -6.40
N VAL A 152 1.92 10.44 -7.42
CA VAL A 152 1.94 10.87 -8.82
C VAL A 152 0.56 10.76 -9.44
N VAL A 153 0.33 11.53 -10.51
CA VAL A 153 -0.84 11.48 -11.39
C VAL A 153 -0.35 11.13 -12.79
N ILE A 154 -1.05 10.25 -13.48
CA ILE A 154 -0.72 9.87 -14.84
C ILE A 154 -1.33 10.89 -15.79
N THR A 155 -0.48 11.55 -16.60
CA THR A 155 -0.87 12.52 -17.62
C THR A 155 -1.03 11.91 -18.99
N LYS A 156 -0.16 10.91 -19.34
CA LYS A 156 -0.33 10.13 -20.56
C LYS A 156 -0.09 8.65 -20.28
N LEU A 157 -0.90 7.81 -20.93
CA LEU A 157 -0.84 6.36 -20.82
C LEU A 157 -0.15 5.76 -22.04
N ARG A 158 0.84 4.87 -21.82
CA ARG A 158 1.25 3.94 -22.86
C ARG A 158 0.16 2.88 -23.02
N LEU A 159 -0.56 2.90 -24.14
CA LEU A 159 -1.67 2.02 -24.41
C LEU A 159 -1.19 0.75 -25.14
N ASP A 160 -1.42 -0.40 -24.50
CA ASP A 160 -1.31 -1.72 -25.10
C ASP A 160 -2.69 -2.36 -25.20
N LYS A 161 -2.83 -3.46 -25.93
CA LYS A 161 -4.08 -4.22 -26.07
C LYS A 161 -4.69 -4.58 -24.71
N ASP A 162 -3.86 -5.10 -23.78
CA ASP A 162 -4.32 -5.49 -22.43
C ASP A 162 -4.75 -4.30 -21.58
N ARG A 163 -4.06 -3.15 -21.71
CA ARG A 163 -4.43 -1.94 -20.98
C ARG A 163 -5.72 -1.33 -21.50
N LYS A 164 -5.97 -1.36 -22.80
CA LYS A 164 -7.26 -0.96 -23.38
C LYS A 164 -8.39 -1.84 -22.82
N SER A 165 -8.25 -3.15 -22.87
CA SER A 165 -9.19 -4.10 -22.29
C SER A 165 -9.42 -3.88 -20.78
N LEU A 166 -8.37 -3.53 -20.03
CA LEU A 166 -8.48 -3.20 -18.61
C LEU A 166 -9.25 -1.89 -18.36
N LEU A 167 -9.03 -0.87 -19.20
CA LEU A 167 -9.76 0.40 -19.14
C LEU A 167 -11.26 0.15 -19.39
N ASP A 168 -11.61 -0.59 -20.45
CA ASP A 168 -12.99 -0.90 -20.80
C ASP A 168 -13.71 -1.67 -19.68
N ARG A 169 -13.04 -2.66 -19.09
CA ARG A 169 -13.58 -3.42 -17.96
C ARG A 169 -13.85 -2.53 -16.74
N LYS A 170 -12.91 -1.62 -16.41
CA LYS A 170 -13.06 -0.69 -15.28
C LYS A 170 -14.15 0.34 -15.55
N ALA A 171 -14.25 0.85 -16.76
CA ALA A 171 -15.28 1.80 -17.17
C ALA A 171 -16.69 1.19 -17.06
N LYS A 172 -16.86 -0.05 -17.56
CA LYS A 172 -18.13 -0.80 -17.44
C LYS A 172 -18.52 -1.01 -15.98
N GLY A 173 -17.58 -1.46 -15.14
CA GLY A 173 -17.85 -1.67 -13.72
C GLY A 173 -18.21 -0.38 -12.96
N ARG A 174 -17.64 0.75 -13.36
CA ARG A 174 -17.98 2.05 -12.76
C ARG A 174 -19.36 2.54 -13.23
N ALA A 175 -19.66 2.43 -14.51
CA ALA A 175 -20.96 2.80 -15.05
C ALA A 175 -22.11 1.99 -14.42
N ALA A 176 -21.91 0.68 -14.19
CA ALA A 176 -22.86 -0.14 -13.47
C ALA A 176 -23.07 0.34 -12.00
N ALA A 177 -21.98 0.59 -11.28
CA ALA A 177 -22.06 1.08 -9.90
C ALA A 177 -22.68 2.47 -9.77
N ASP A 178 -22.52 3.34 -10.77
CA ASP A 178 -23.16 4.67 -10.79
C ASP A 178 -24.66 4.56 -11.08
N LYS A 179 -25.09 3.63 -11.92
CA LYS A 179 -26.52 3.30 -12.14
C LYS A 179 -27.19 2.80 -10.86
N ASP A 180 -26.55 1.85 -10.15
CA ASP A 180 -27.07 1.31 -8.88
C ASP A 180 -27.21 2.37 -7.77
N LYS A 181 -26.35 3.39 -7.80
CA LYS A 181 -26.45 4.52 -6.87
C LYS A 181 -27.59 5.47 -7.22
N GLY A 182 -27.82 5.73 -8.49
CA GLY A 182 -28.91 6.58 -8.97
C GLY A 182 -30.29 6.05 -8.63
N THR A 183 -30.46 4.72 -8.59
CA THR A 183 -31.73 4.08 -8.23
C THR A 183 -32.02 4.07 -6.71
N LYS A 184 -31.00 4.23 -5.86
CA LYS A 184 -31.17 4.19 -4.39
C LYS A 184 -31.67 5.48 -3.74
N PHE A 185 -31.70 6.57 -4.47
CA PHE A 185 -32.11 7.89 -3.98
C PHE A 185 -32.95 8.61 -5.06
N SER A 186 -34.10 8.03 -5.40
CA SER A 186 -35.10 8.82 -6.15
C SER A 186 -35.77 9.78 -5.17
N ALA A 187 -36.05 10.99 -5.64
CA ALA A 187 -36.71 12.01 -4.79
C ALA A 187 -38.09 11.55 -4.29
N GLU A 188 -38.69 10.56 -4.94
CA GLU A 188 -39.96 9.95 -4.57
C GLU A 188 -39.87 9.11 -3.27
N ASP A 189 -38.73 8.40 -3.05
CA ASP A 189 -38.52 7.61 -1.84
C ASP A 189 -38.37 8.48 -0.57
N ILE A 190 -37.96 9.75 -0.73
CA ILE A 190 -37.79 10.69 0.38
C ILE A 190 -39.12 11.27 0.83
N MET A 191 -40.09 11.45 -0.06
CA MET A 191 -41.40 11.98 0.28
C MET A 191 -42.31 10.97 0.97
N GLN A 192 -42.11 9.68 0.73
CA GLN A 192 -42.92 8.63 1.39
C GLN A 192 -42.48 8.27 2.83
N SER A 193 -41.35 8.80 3.28
CA SER A 193 -40.84 8.53 4.66
C SER A 193 -41.15 9.65 5.66
N VAL A 194 -41.98 10.62 5.30
CA VAL A 194 -42.32 11.81 6.14
C VAL A 194 -43.78 11.82 6.64
N ASP A 195 -44.59 10.78 6.32
CA ASP A 195 -45.94 10.61 6.85
C ASP A 195 -45.95 9.66 8.03
#